data_316a533194d6785a71b2d7be2c932739
#
_entry.id   316a533194d6785a71b2d7be2c932739
#
_cell.length_a   1.000
_cell.length_b   1.000
_cell.length_c   1.000
_cell.angle_alpha   90.00
_cell.angle_beta   90.00
_cell.angle_gamma   90.00
#
_symmetry.space_group_name_H-M   'P 1'
#
loop_
_entity.id
_entity.type
_entity.pdbx_description
1 polymer ?
#
loop_
_entity_poly.entity_id
_entity_poly.type
_entity_poly.pdbx_seq_one_letter_code
_entity_poly.pdbx_strand_id
1 'polypeptide(L)'
;LNSIAVSKLIQTDFKAISLSNSLEELVQKIQESDEHIFPVLDEKNNLLGLIHLDEIRPIVFSQFKVKYTSVEEIMQQPKEIIFYDETLETIMDKFDASECKVLPVLKNGIFLGFMFKQLILEKYRHRLKSMIIE
;
A
#
# COMPACT_ATOMS: atom_id res chain seq x y z
N LEU A 1 -1.48 17.37 20.10
CA LEU A 1 -0.90 16.08 19.84
C LEU A 1 -1.42 15.41 18.58
N ASN A 2 -2.69 15.57 18.32
CA ASN A 2 -3.34 14.92 17.18
C ASN A 2 -3.77 15.92 16.12
N SER A 3 -2.98 16.95 15.92
CA SER A 3 -3.37 17.99 14.98
C SER A 3 -3.07 17.61 13.53
N ILE A 4 -2.38 16.49 13.27
CA ILE A 4 -2.26 15.97 11.93
C ILE A 4 -3.49 15.10 11.67
N ALA A 5 -4.32 15.53 10.73
CA ALA A 5 -5.46 14.72 10.33
C ALA A 5 -4.95 13.47 9.61
N VAL A 6 -5.24 12.28 10.16
CA VAL A 6 -4.78 11.01 9.60
C VAL A 6 -5.21 10.87 8.14
N SER A 7 -6.42 11.34 7.83
CA SER A 7 -6.94 11.28 6.45
C SER A 7 -6.04 11.98 5.43
N LYS A 8 -5.29 12.99 5.84
CA LYS A 8 -4.38 13.72 4.94
C LYS A 8 -3.09 12.94 4.66
N LEU A 9 -2.82 11.91 5.44
CA LEU A 9 -1.63 11.06 5.26
C LEU A 9 -1.89 9.91 4.32
N ILE A 10 -3.13 9.66 3.95
CA ILE A 10 -3.50 8.57 3.05
C ILE A 10 -3.19 8.98 1.62
N GLN A 11 -2.37 8.18 0.95
CA GLN A 11 -2.08 8.36 -0.47
C GLN A 11 -3.12 7.60 -1.27
N THR A 12 -3.92 8.34 -2.03
CA THR A 12 -5.04 7.77 -2.78
C THR A 12 -4.75 7.58 -4.27
N ASP A 13 -3.58 8.00 -4.70
CA ASP A 13 -3.12 7.84 -6.09
C ASP A 13 -2.42 6.49 -6.22
N PHE A 14 -3.14 5.48 -6.67
CA PHE A 14 -2.63 4.12 -6.83
C PHE A 14 -3.25 3.49 -8.08
N LYS A 15 -2.61 2.44 -8.58
CA LYS A 15 -3.11 1.68 -9.71
C LYS A 15 -3.63 0.34 -9.21
N ALA A 16 -4.93 0.11 -9.32
CA ALA A 16 -5.56 -1.10 -8.85
C ALA A 16 -5.39 -2.24 -9.86
N ILE A 17 -5.22 -3.44 -9.32
CA ILE A 17 -5.14 -4.68 -10.08
C ILE A 17 -6.39 -5.50 -9.78
N SER A 18 -6.93 -6.16 -10.80
CA SER A 18 -8.06 -7.07 -10.67
C SER A 18 -7.57 -8.52 -10.73
N LEU A 19 -8.26 -9.43 -10.05
CA LEU A 19 -7.99 -10.87 -10.20
C LEU A 19 -8.20 -11.34 -11.64
N SER A 20 -9.02 -10.63 -12.41
CA SER A 20 -9.25 -10.96 -13.82
C SER A 20 -8.14 -10.48 -14.75
N ASN A 21 -7.22 -9.66 -14.25
CA ASN A 21 -6.08 -9.23 -15.06
C ASN A 21 -5.15 -10.42 -15.34
N SER A 22 -4.71 -10.53 -16.58
CA SER A 22 -3.60 -11.41 -16.92
C SER A 22 -2.30 -10.83 -16.42
N LEU A 23 -1.24 -11.63 -16.35
CA LEU A 23 0.08 -11.13 -15.99
C LEU A 23 0.61 -10.14 -17.02
N GLU A 24 0.25 -10.31 -18.27
CA GLU A 24 0.59 -9.35 -19.33
C GLU A 24 -0.06 -7.99 -19.04
N GLU A 25 -1.32 -8.00 -18.66
CA GLU A 25 -2.02 -6.77 -18.27
C GLU A 25 -1.43 -6.13 -17.02
N LEU A 26 -1.04 -6.96 -16.05
CA LEU A 26 -0.36 -6.49 -14.85
C LEU A 26 0.96 -5.80 -15.21
N VAL A 27 1.77 -6.42 -16.05
CA VAL A 27 3.06 -5.86 -16.49
C VAL A 27 2.83 -4.50 -17.16
N GLN A 28 1.80 -4.39 -17.99
CA GLN A 28 1.48 -3.14 -18.65
C GLN A 28 1.12 -2.05 -17.64
N LYS A 29 0.33 -2.37 -16.63
CA LYS A 29 -0.03 -1.43 -15.58
C LYS A 29 1.19 -0.98 -14.78
N ILE A 30 2.10 -1.90 -14.50
CA ILE A 30 3.36 -1.59 -13.83
C ILE A 30 4.20 -0.62 -14.66
N GLN A 31 4.29 -0.83 -15.97
CA GLN A 31 5.05 0.04 -16.87
C GLN A 31 4.48 1.45 -16.94
N GLU A 32 3.20 1.61 -16.71
CA GLU A 32 2.52 2.91 -16.74
C GLU A 32 2.55 3.64 -15.39
N SER A 33 3.22 3.06 -14.38
CA SER A 33 3.20 3.57 -13.02
C SER A 33 4.61 3.65 -12.44
N ASP A 34 4.82 4.62 -11.56
CA ASP A 34 6.06 4.72 -10.79
C ASP A 34 5.93 4.05 -9.42
N GLU A 35 4.80 3.43 -9.14
CA GLU A 35 4.53 2.81 -7.85
C GLU A 35 5.23 1.46 -7.70
N HIS A 36 5.55 1.09 -6.45
CA HIS A 36 6.20 -0.17 -6.10
C HIS A 36 5.26 -1.15 -5.43
N ILE A 37 4.05 -0.72 -5.12
CA ILE A 37 3.04 -1.55 -4.48
C ILE A 37 1.70 -1.31 -5.17
N PHE A 38 0.95 -2.38 -5.37
CA PHE A 38 -0.31 -2.33 -6.10
C PHE A 38 -1.38 -3.09 -5.33
N PRO A 39 -2.54 -2.48 -5.08
CA PRO A 39 -3.62 -3.20 -4.43
C PRO A 39 -4.35 -4.09 -5.44
N VAL A 40 -4.70 -5.30 -5.01
CA VAL A 40 -5.61 -6.16 -5.76
C VAL A 40 -6.98 -5.98 -5.15
N LEU A 41 -7.90 -5.45 -5.94
CA LEU A 41 -9.23 -5.07 -5.48
C LEU A 41 -10.30 -5.85 -6.24
N ASP A 42 -11.42 -6.12 -5.56
CA ASP A 42 -12.61 -6.62 -6.24
C ASP A 42 -13.47 -5.46 -6.78
N GLU A 43 -14.61 -5.77 -7.34
CA GLU A 43 -15.52 -4.77 -7.94
C GLU A 43 -16.07 -3.77 -6.92
N LYS A 44 -16.08 -4.12 -5.65
CA LYS A 44 -16.57 -3.26 -4.57
C LYS A 44 -15.45 -2.54 -3.84
N ASN A 45 -14.22 -2.62 -4.37
CA ASN A 45 -13.02 -2.04 -3.77
C ASN A 45 -12.61 -2.67 -2.43
N ASN A 46 -13.02 -3.92 -2.20
CA ASN A 46 -12.47 -4.68 -1.10
C ASN A 46 -11.04 -5.10 -1.44
N LEU A 47 -10.16 -5.06 -0.45
CA LEU A 47 -8.77 -5.43 -0.65
C LEU A 47 -8.64 -6.96 -0.61
N LEU A 48 -8.20 -7.54 -1.71
CA LEU A 48 -8.00 -8.98 -1.82
C LEU A 48 -6.55 -9.38 -1.53
N GLY A 49 -5.61 -8.49 -1.80
CA GLY A 49 -4.21 -8.73 -1.56
C GLY A 49 -3.38 -7.57 -2.08
N LEU A 50 -2.07 -7.73 -1.99
CA LEU A 50 -1.10 -6.72 -2.45
C LEU A 50 -0.08 -7.37 -3.38
N ILE A 51 0.37 -6.60 -4.36
CA ILE A 51 1.46 -7.00 -5.23
C ILE A 51 2.62 -6.04 -4.97
N HIS A 52 3.77 -6.60 -4.60
CA HIS A 52 5.01 -5.85 -4.39
C HIS A 52 5.91 -6.03 -5.60
N LEU A 53 6.26 -4.93 -6.25
CA LEU A 53 7.06 -4.96 -7.47
C LEU A 53 8.36 -5.76 -7.31
N ASP A 54 9.05 -5.56 -6.20
CA ASP A 54 10.33 -6.25 -5.97
C ASP A 54 10.18 -7.77 -5.91
N GLU A 55 9.05 -8.26 -5.40
CA GLU A 55 8.82 -9.69 -5.23
C GLU A 55 8.43 -10.39 -6.51
N ILE A 56 7.79 -9.67 -7.44
CA ILE A 56 7.36 -10.26 -8.72
C ILE A 56 8.36 -10.05 -9.85
N ARG A 57 9.45 -9.30 -9.59
CA ARG A 57 10.45 -9.01 -10.62
C ARG A 57 10.95 -10.27 -11.33
N PRO A 58 11.28 -11.37 -10.64
CA PRO A 58 11.72 -12.60 -11.32
C PRO A 58 10.67 -13.22 -12.24
N ILE A 59 9.39 -12.96 -11.95
CA ILE A 59 8.28 -13.50 -12.74
C ILE A 59 8.09 -12.68 -14.01
N VAL A 60 8.09 -11.36 -13.89
CA VAL A 60 7.78 -10.47 -15.01
C VAL A 60 8.86 -10.49 -16.11
N PHE A 61 10.08 -10.93 -15.77
CA PHE A 61 11.15 -11.08 -16.76
C PHE A 61 11.18 -12.45 -17.42
N SER A 62 10.25 -13.35 -17.10
CA SER A 62 10.14 -14.67 -17.71
C SER A 62 8.85 -14.79 -18.49
N GLN A 63 8.95 -14.88 -19.82
CA GLN A 63 7.77 -15.02 -20.68
C GLN A 63 6.92 -16.24 -20.31
N PHE A 64 7.59 -17.34 -19.96
CA PHE A 64 6.89 -18.54 -19.54
C PHE A 64 6.10 -18.32 -18.25
N LYS A 65 6.72 -17.71 -17.24
CA LYS A 65 6.06 -17.46 -15.96
C LYS A 65 4.91 -16.46 -16.11
N VAL A 66 5.10 -15.43 -16.94
CA VAL A 66 4.04 -14.45 -17.21
C VAL A 66 2.83 -15.14 -17.81
N LYS A 67 3.04 -16.06 -18.75
CA LYS A 67 1.96 -16.74 -19.44
C LYS A 67 1.18 -17.69 -18.52
N TYR A 68 1.86 -18.36 -17.59
CA TYR A 68 1.27 -19.45 -16.80
C TYR A 68 1.06 -19.12 -15.33
N THR A 69 1.22 -17.87 -14.91
CA THR A 69 1.02 -17.45 -13.52
C THR A 69 -0.17 -16.50 -13.44
N SER A 70 -0.99 -16.64 -12.41
CA SER A 70 -2.14 -15.77 -12.18
C SER A 70 -1.81 -14.68 -11.14
N VAL A 71 -2.60 -13.61 -11.15
CA VAL A 71 -2.52 -12.56 -10.13
C VAL A 71 -2.72 -13.14 -8.73
N GLU A 72 -3.68 -14.05 -8.58
CA GLU A 72 -3.95 -14.68 -7.28
C GLU A 72 -2.74 -15.41 -6.72
N GLU A 73 -1.96 -16.06 -7.58
CA GLU A 73 -0.78 -16.81 -7.15
C GLU A 73 0.35 -15.91 -6.64
N ILE A 74 0.44 -14.68 -7.14
CA ILE A 74 1.54 -13.78 -6.79
C ILE A 74 1.17 -12.71 -5.78
N MET A 75 -0.12 -12.48 -5.56
CA MET A 75 -0.51 -11.51 -4.54
C MET A 75 -0.23 -12.04 -3.13
N GLN A 76 0.01 -11.14 -2.21
CA GLN A 76 0.28 -11.46 -0.83
C GLN A 76 -0.72 -10.76 0.06
N GLN A 77 -1.04 -11.38 1.21
CA GLN A 77 -1.86 -10.71 2.19
C GLN A 77 -1.02 -9.66 2.91
N PRO A 78 -1.61 -8.52 3.25
CA PRO A 78 -0.87 -7.49 4.00
C PRO A 78 -0.46 -8.03 5.38
N LYS A 79 0.74 -7.67 5.81
CA LYS A 79 1.24 -8.05 7.14
C LYS A 79 0.48 -7.31 8.24
N GLU A 80 -0.02 -6.13 7.91
CA GLU A 80 -0.80 -5.31 8.82
C GLU A 80 -1.72 -4.41 8.01
N ILE A 81 -2.81 -3.98 8.63
CA ILE A 81 -3.81 -3.10 8.02
C ILE A 81 -4.03 -1.91 8.94
N ILE A 82 -4.06 -0.72 8.38
CA ILE A 82 -4.44 0.49 9.09
C ILE A 82 -5.93 0.73 8.86
N PHE A 83 -6.66 0.96 9.94
CA PHE A 83 -8.05 1.38 9.85
C PHE A 83 -8.11 2.90 9.91
N TYR A 84 -8.96 3.49 9.09
CA TYR A 84 -8.95 4.93 8.84
C TYR A 84 -9.17 5.81 10.09
N ASP A 85 -9.80 5.25 11.11
CA ASP A 85 -10.13 5.97 12.35
C ASP A 85 -9.14 5.72 13.49
N GLU A 86 -8.05 5.01 13.21
CA GLU A 86 -7.01 4.77 14.22
C GLU A 86 -6.20 6.03 14.50
N THR A 87 -5.65 6.09 15.71
CA THR A 87 -4.77 7.19 16.10
C THR A 87 -3.41 7.06 15.41
N LEU A 88 -2.71 8.19 15.29
CA LEU A 88 -1.36 8.18 14.73
C LEU A 88 -0.43 7.28 15.52
N GLU A 89 -0.57 7.27 16.85
CA GLU A 89 0.23 6.40 17.71
C GLU A 89 0.03 4.92 17.36
N THR A 90 -1.21 4.48 17.24
CA THR A 90 -1.52 3.10 16.86
C THR A 90 -0.97 2.77 15.48
N ILE A 91 -1.10 3.70 14.54
CA ILE A 91 -0.58 3.53 13.18
C ILE A 91 0.94 3.33 13.21
N MET A 92 1.65 4.15 13.96
CA MET A 92 3.11 4.03 14.07
C MET A 92 3.51 2.72 14.74
N ASP A 93 2.77 2.26 15.73
CA ASP A 93 3.00 0.96 16.35
C ASP A 93 2.85 -0.17 15.33
N LYS A 94 1.88 -0.07 14.43
CA LYS A 94 1.68 -1.06 13.37
C LYS A 94 2.84 -1.08 12.37
N PHE A 95 3.35 0.09 12.01
CA PHE A 95 4.54 0.15 11.16
C PHE A 95 5.74 -0.49 11.83
N ASP A 96 5.96 -0.19 13.11
CA ASP A 96 7.11 -0.72 13.84
C ASP A 96 7.01 -2.23 14.03
N ALA A 97 5.84 -2.73 14.40
CA ALA A 97 5.64 -4.16 14.63
C ALA A 97 5.72 -4.97 13.33
N SER A 98 5.20 -4.44 12.24
CA SER A 98 5.19 -5.14 10.95
C SER A 98 6.51 -5.03 10.20
N GLU A 99 7.33 -4.05 10.55
CA GLU A 99 8.56 -3.70 9.82
C GLU A 99 8.29 -3.29 8.37
N CYS A 100 7.05 -2.97 8.04
CA CYS A 100 6.69 -2.49 6.72
C CYS A 100 6.97 -1.00 6.59
N LYS A 101 7.22 -0.57 5.36
CA LYS A 101 7.39 0.85 5.02
C LYS A 101 6.12 1.46 4.43
N VAL A 102 5.23 0.60 3.97
CA VAL A 102 3.95 0.98 3.36
C VAL A 102 2.89 0.03 3.89
N LEU A 103 1.75 0.57 4.29
CA LEU A 103 0.62 -0.23 4.77
C LEU A 103 -0.67 0.24 4.10
N PRO A 104 -1.59 -0.70 3.81
CA PRO A 104 -2.89 -0.35 3.25
C PRO A 104 -3.81 0.21 4.33
N VAL A 105 -4.70 1.10 3.90
CA VAL A 105 -5.70 1.72 4.78
C VAL A 105 -7.09 1.29 4.33
N LEU A 106 -7.87 0.76 5.27
CA LEU A 106 -9.24 0.35 5.01
C LEU A 106 -10.23 1.16 5.84
N LYS A 107 -11.39 1.36 5.27
CA LYS A 107 -12.57 1.90 5.96
C LYS A 107 -13.73 0.95 5.74
N ASN A 108 -14.18 0.26 6.79
CA ASN A 108 -15.29 -0.71 6.69
C ASN A 108 -15.04 -1.75 5.59
N GLY A 109 -13.81 -2.24 5.51
CA GLY A 109 -13.41 -3.23 4.50
C GLY A 109 -13.03 -2.66 3.15
N ILE A 110 -13.37 -1.40 2.88
CA ILE A 110 -13.08 -0.75 1.60
C ILE A 110 -11.68 -0.17 1.61
N PHE A 111 -10.92 -0.45 0.57
CA PHE A 111 -9.57 0.08 0.42
C PHE A 111 -9.62 1.57 0.08
N LEU A 112 -8.93 2.38 0.86
CA LEU A 112 -8.86 3.84 0.65
C LEU A 112 -7.56 4.27 -0.02
N GLY A 113 -6.47 3.57 0.24
CA GLY A 113 -5.15 3.96 -0.23
C GLY A 113 -4.08 3.42 0.68
N PHE A 114 -2.88 3.98 0.56
CA PHE A 114 -1.71 3.57 1.34
C PHE A 114 -1.24 4.68 2.25
N MET A 115 -0.61 4.29 3.36
CA MET A 115 0.22 5.18 4.15
C MET A 115 1.67 4.76 4.03
N PHE A 116 2.56 5.75 3.91
CA PHE A 116 4.00 5.54 3.79
C PHE A 116 4.66 6.04 5.08
N LYS A 117 5.37 5.15 5.75
CA LYS A 117 6.03 5.46 7.04
C LYS A 117 6.91 6.71 6.91
N GLN A 118 7.66 6.82 5.82
CA GLN A 118 8.57 7.94 5.60
C GLN A 118 7.84 9.28 5.57
N LEU A 119 6.69 9.34 4.90
CA LEU A 119 5.92 10.58 4.83
C LEU A 119 5.35 10.98 6.18
N ILE A 120 4.92 9.98 6.97
CA ILE A 120 4.41 10.23 8.32
C ILE A 120 5.53 10.78 9.21
N LEU A 121 6.69 10.14 9.18
CA LEU A 121 7.85 10.58 9.99
C LEU A 121 8.29 11.99 9.60
N GLU A 122 8.25 12.33 8.33
CA GLU A 122 8.61 13.64 7.85
C GLU A 122 7.69 14.72 8.43
N LYS A 123 6.38 14.50 8.34
CA LYS A 123 5.39 15.43 8.90
C LYS A 123 5.46 15.48 10.42
N TYR A 124 5.66 14.33 11.06
CA TYR A 124 5.78 14.25 12.50
C TYR A 124 7.04 14.97 13.01
N ARG A 125 8.16 14.79 12.30
CA ARG A 125 9.41 15.49 12.61
C ARG A 125 9.23 17.00 12.57
N HIS A 126 8.54 17.48 11.56
CA HIS A 126 8.26 18.90 11.41
C HIS A 126 7.48 19.44 12.61
N ARG A 127 6.49 18.70 13.06
CA ARG A 127 5.74 19.05 14.27
C ARG A 127 6.60 19.05 15.52
N LEU A 128 7.44 18.04 15.68
CA LEU A 128 8.34 17.98 16.84
C LEU A 128 9.26 19.19 16.89
N LYS A 129 9.80 19.59 15.74
CA LYS A 129 10.64 20.79 15.67
C LYS A 129 9.87 22.04 16.09
N SER A 130 8.65 22.18 15.64
CA SER A 130 7.78 23.29 16.00
C SER A 130 7.53 23.34 17.51
N MET A 131 7.33 22.19 18.13
CA MET A 131 7.10 22.08 19.57
C MET A 131 8.34 22.41 20.40
N ILE A 132 9.52 22.03 19.90
CA ILE A 132 10.78 22.24 20.63
C ILE A 132 11.21 23.71 20.59
N ILE A 133 10.97 24.38 19.48
CA ILE A 133 11.35 25.80 19.31
C ILE A 133 10.51 26.72 20.16
N GLU A 134 9.31 26.35 20.48
CA GLU A 134 8.49 27.09 21.42
C GLU A 134 9.01 26.99 22.85
#